data_5b16ce475d73eb9a9857f2789ffa1db7
#
_entry.id   5b16ce475d73eb9a9857f2789ffa1db7
#
_cell.length_a   1.000
_cell.length_b   1.000
_cell.length_c   1.000
_cell.angle_alpha   90.00
_cell.angle_beta   90.00
_cell.angle_gamma   90.00
#
_symmetry.space_group_name_H-M   'P 1'
#
loop_
_entity.id
_entity.type
_entity.pdbx_description
1 polymer ?
#
loop_
_entity_poly.entity_id
_entity_poly.type
_entity_poly.pdbx_seq_one_letter_code
_entity_poly.pdbx_strand_id
1 'polypeptide(L)'
;MCIRDRSGRVIDPAPKLFIGGAEVPSKGKPNTEKILNKIKNGIDFFQTQYVFEAKKLEEYMKVLGDAGILEKTSFLIGLGPFASAKSAKWMNDNLFGVDVPDEIIKRLEQAKDQKEESKKICLELIQIFHEIKGVKGIHLMGYKKEEVIAEIIKESKIS
;
A
#
# COMPACT_ATOMS: atom_id res chain seq x y z
N MET A 1 20.08 13.78 13.23
CA MET A 1 20.01 12.35 13.70
C MET A 1 21.40 11.75 13.48
N CYS A 2 22.05 11.21 14.50
CA CYS A 2 23.35 10.54 14.32
C CYS A 2 23.10 9.11 13.87
N ILE A 3 23.54 8.76 12.67
CA ILE A 3 23.48 7.38 12.17
C ILE A 3 24.65 6.60 12.77
N ARG A 4 24.36 5.43 13.34
CA ARG A 4 25.35 4.56 13.97
C ARG A 4 25.32 3.18 13.31
N ASP A 5 26.50 2.54 13.24
CA ASP A 5 26.59 1.15 12.83
C ASP A 5 26.13 0.19 13.95
N ARG A 6 26.14 -1.14 13.68
CA ARG A 6 25.75 -2.15 14.67
C ARG A 6 26.66 -2.17 15.92
N SER A 7 27.87 -1.66 15.82
CA SER A 7 28.79 -1.55 16.96
C SER A 7 28.60 -0.26 17.78
N GLY A 8 27.67 0.60 17.37
CA GLY A 8 27.37 1.87 18.01
C GLY A 8 28.26 3.03 17.58
N ARG A 9 29.20 2.84 16.62
CA ARG A 9 30.07 3.91 16.11
C ARG A 9 29.27 4.86 15.22
N VAL A 10 29.53 6.16 15.37
CA VAL A 10 28.95 7.17 14.47
C VAL A 10 29.49 6.98 13.06
N ILE A 11 28.59 7.01 12.09
CA ILE A 11 28.96 7.01 10.68
C ILE A 11 29.13 8.46 10.25
N ASP A 12 30.34 8.81 9.83
CA ASP A 12 30.69 10.17 9.41
C ASP A 12 31.50 10.12 8.08
N PRO A 13 31.07 10.82 7.03
CA PRO A 13 29.83 11.61 6.98
C PRO A 13 28.57 10.74 7.04
N ALA A 14 27.54 11.22 7.73
CA ALA A 14 26.28 10.52 7.81
C ALA A 14 25.61 10.46 6.44
N PRO A 15 25.20 9.28 5.92
CA PRO A 15 24.51 9.17 4.65
C PRO A 15 23.15 9.91 4.71
N LYS A 16 22.81 10.58 3.64
CA LYS A 16 21.46 11.13 3.44
C LYS A 16 20.54 9.99 2.98
N LEU A 17 19.78 9.42 3.90
CA LEU A 17 18.84 8.35 3.61
C LEU A 17 17.44 8.91 3.36
N PHE A 18 16.73 8.31 2.41
CA PHE A 18 15.30 8.50 2.21
C PHE A 18 14.60 7.27 2.80
N ILE A 19 13.90 7.47 3.92
CA ILE A 19 13.47 6.36 4.79
C ILE A 19 11.97 6.14 4.66
N GLY A 20 11.58 4.93 4.26
CA GLY A 20 10.19 4.49 4.22
C GLY A 20 9.71 3.91 5.55
N GLY A 21 8.45 4.16 5.86
CA GLY A 21 7.73 3.54 6.96
C GLY A 21 6.61 2.63 6.46
N ALA A 22 6.12 1.74 7.32
CA ALA A 22 4.98 0.88 7.01
C ALA A 22 3.73 1.31 7.77
N GLU A 23 2.55 1.25 7.08
CA GLU A 23 1.23 1.46 7.65
C GLU A 23 0.21 0.41 7.16
N VAL A 24 -0.90 0.27 7.91
CA VAL A 24 -1.92 -0.76 7.67
C VAL A 24 -3.31 -0.13 7.68
N PRO A 25 -3.80 0.41 6.55
CA PRO A 25 -5.08 1.13 6.48
C PRO A 25 -6.31 0.30 6.84
N SER A 26 -6.31 -1.00 6.54
CA SER A 26 -7.44 -1.91 6.80
C SER A 26 -7.72 -2.18 8.27
N LYS A 27 -6.83 -1.79 9.18
CA LYS A 27 -7.03 -1.94 10.64
C LYS A 27 -7.88 -0.84 11.28
N GLY A 28 -8.59 -0.05 10.47
CA GLY A 28 -9.48 1.02 10.95
C GLY A 28 -8.84 2.39 10.97
N LYS A 29 -9.26 3.25 11.89
CA LYS A 29 -8.76 4.62 11.94
C LYS A 29 -7.25 4.68 12.20
N PRO A 30 -6.51 5.56 11.48
CA PRO A 30 -5.07 5.70 11.70
C PRO A 30 -4.76 6.22 13.11
N ASN A 31 -3.69 5.71 13.69
CA ASN A 31 -3.11 6.31 14.88
C ASN A 31 -2.22 7.49 14.45
N THR A 32 -2.80 8.68 14.38
CA THR A 32 -2.15 9.90 13.88
C THR A 32 -0.95 10.30 14.74
N GLU A 33 -1.00 10.10 16.05
CA GLU A 33 0.12 10.37 16.95
C GLU A 33 1.32 9.48 16.63
N LYS A 34 1.09 8.17 16.44
CA LYS A 34 2.14 7.22 16.07
C LYS A 34 2.77 7.58 14.72
N ILE A 35 1.96 7.98 13.73
CA ILE A 35 2.44 8.39 12.41
C ILE A 35 3.28 9.67 12.53
N LEU A 36 2.80 10.68 13.26
CA LEU A 36 3.55 11.92 13.51
C LEU A 36 4.89 11.65 14.21
N ASN A 37 4.91 10.74 15.18
CA ASN A 37 6.15 10.34 15.84
C ASN A 37 7.13 9.64 14.87
N LYS A 38 6.65 8.80 13.96
CA LYS A 38 7.48 8.21 12.92
C LYS A 38 8.10 9.29 12.01
N ILE A 39 7.29 10.26 11.55
CA ILE A 39 7.77 11.39 10.73
C ILE A 39 8.82 12.19 11.49
N LYS A 40 8.54 12.54 12.76
CA LYS A 40 9.49 13.27 13.62
C LYS A 40 10.83 12.52 13.78
N ASN A 41 10.79 11.19 13.74
CA ASN A 41 11.98 10.33 13.81
C ASN A 41 12.65 10.06 12.45
N GLY A 42 12.23 10.74 11.38
CA GLY A 42 12.91 10.75 10.10
C GLY A 42 12.32 9.81 9.05
N ILE A 43 11.05 9.45 9.16
CA ILE A 43 10.35 8.78 8.06
C ILE A 43 9.93 9.81 7.01
N ASP A 44 10.34 9.60 5.77
CA ASP A 44 10.07 10.49 4.63
C ASP A 44 8.78 10.12 3.89
N PHE A 45 8.47 8.82 3.81
CA PHE A 45 7.25 8.33 3.15
C PHE A 45 6.74 7.04 3.79
N PHE A 46 5.51 6.65 3.44
CA PHE A 46 4.91 5.40 3.89
C PHE A 46 4.52 4.51 2.72
N GLN A 47 4.79 3.21 2.87
CA GLN A 47 4.20 2.15 2.06
C GLN A 47 3.16 1.42 2.89
N THR A 48 1.99 1.17 2.32
CA THR A 48 0.95 0.46 3.07
C THR A 48 0.97 -1.04 2.80
N GLN A 49 0.33 -1.80 3.70
CA GLN A 49 -0.10 -3.16 3.42
C GLN A 49 -1.09 -3.16 2.24
N TYR A 50 -1.40 -4.32 1.68
CA TYR A 50 -2.42 -4.47 0.64
C TYR A 50 -3.74 -3.80 1.04
N VAL A 51 -4.28 -3.01 0.14
CA VAL A 51 -5.59 -2.37 0.26
C VAL A 51 -6.44 -2.77 -0.93
N PHE A 52 -7.64 -3.30 -0.68
CA PHE A 52 -8.59 -3.71 -1.71
C PHE A 52 -9.95 -3.03 -1.56
N GLU A 53 -10.13 -2.17 -0.56
CA GLU A 53 -11.38 -1.46 -0.30
C GLU A 53 -11.17 0.06 -0.34
N ALA A 54 -11.65 0.67 -1.43
CA ALA A 54 -11.46 2.10 -1.69
C ALA A 54 -12.10 3.00 -0.62
N LYS A 55 -13.29 2.66 -0.14
CA LYS A 55 -13.99 3.47 0.88
C LYS A 55 -13.20 3.55 2.20
N LYS A 56 -12.67 2.41 2.66
CA LYS A 56 -11.82 2.39 3.87
C LYS A 56 -10.54 3.20 3.67
N LEU A 57 -9.94 3.14 2.48
CA LEU A 57 -8.78 3.95 2.16
C LEU A 57 -9.11 5.44 2.18
N GLU A 58 -10.21 5.84 1.56
CA GLU A 58 -10.66 7.24 1.52
C GLU A 58 -10.88 7.80 2.93
N GLU A 59 -11.59 7.05 3.78
CA GLU A 59 -11.80 7.41 5.19
C GLU A 59 -10.48 7.53 5.95
N TYR A 60 -9.56 6.58 5.74
CA TYR A 60 -8.23 6.59 6.34
C TYR A 60 -7.45 7.84 5.93
N MET A 61 -7.38 8.12 4.62
CA MET A 61 -6.67 9.29 4.07
C MET A 61 -7.29 10.61 4.51
N LYS A 62 -8.63 10.68 4.65
CA LYS A 62 -9.33 11.84 5.20
C LYS A 62 -8.88 12.16 6.63
N VAL A 63 -8.81 11.16 7.51
CA VAL A 63 -8.33 11.37 8.89
C VAL A 63 -6.88 11.86 8.92
N LEU A 64 -6.03 11.37 8.02
CA LEU A 64 -4.66 11.85 7.89
C LEU A 64 -4.59 13.31 7.41
N GLY A 65 -5.47 13.68 6.48
CA GLY A 65 -5.61 15.06 6.00
C GLY A 65 -6.06 16.02 7.11
N ASP A 66 -7.11 15.64 7.85
CA ASP A 66 -7.63 16.43 8.97
C ASP A 66 -6.58 16.63 10.07
N ALA A 67 -5.63 15.70 10.21
CA ALA A 67 -4.52 15.80 11.14
C ALA A 67 -3.26 16.53 10.57
N GLY A 68 -3.31 17.06 9.34
CA GLY A 68 -2.19 17.75 8.70
C GLY A 68 -0.97 16.85 8.42
N ILE A 69 -1.21 15.55 8.23
CA ILE A 69 -0.14 14.56 7.97
C ILE A 69 0.22 14.53 6.49
N LEU A 70 -0.77 14.73 5.62
CA LEU A 70 -0.58 14.62 4.17
C LEU A 70 0.33 15.72 3.58
N GLU A 71 0.50 16.83 4.28
CA GLU A 71 1.44 17.90 3.92
C GLU A 71 2.90 17.58 4.34
N LYS A 72 3.09 16.57 5.19
CA LYS A 72 4.40 16.25 5.80
C LYS A 72 5.06 15.02 5.19
N THR A 73 4.29 14.15 4.56
CA THR A 73 4.77 12.86 4.05
C THR A 73 3.89 12.34 2.92
N SER A 74 4.41 11.38 2.17
CA SER A 74 3.73 10.74 1.05
C SER A 74 3.28 9.32 1.40
N PHE A 75 2.15 8.90 0.84
CA PHE A 75 1.64 7.54 1.00
C PHE A 75 1.60 6.82 -0.35
N LEU A 76 2.27 5.66 -0.41
CA LEU A 76 2.21 4.71 -1.52
C LEU A 76 1.34 3.54 -1.09
N ILE A 77 0.23 3.34 -1.79
CA ILE A 77 -0.79 2.37 -1.39
C ILE A 77 -0.44 0.98 -1.91
N GLY A 78 -0.37 0.02 -1.02
CA GLY A 78 -0.08 -1.37 -1.35
C GLY A 78 -1.21 -2.02 -2.13
N LEU A 79 -0.89 -2.60 -3.27
CA LEU A 79 -1.82 -3.33 -4.13
C LEU A 79 -1.08 -4.45 -4.85
N GLY A 80 -1.79 -5.48 -5.29
CA GLY A 80 -1.19 -6.52 -6.13
C GLY A 80 -2.17 -7.56 -6.60
N PRO A 81 -1.83 -8.28 -7.69
CA PRO A 81 -2.71 -9.26 -8.29
C PRO A 81 -2.79 -10.55 -7.47
N PHE A 82 -3.98 -11.13 -7.41
CA PHE A 82 -4.21 -12.46 -6.88
C PHE A 82 -3.78 -13.54 -7.87
N ALA A 83 -3.39 -14.72 -7.37
CA ALA A 83 -3.19 -15.88 -8.23
C ALA A 83 -4.53 -16.55 -8.58
N SER A 84 -5.50 -16.48 -7.66
CA SER A 84 -6.81 -17.10 -7.74
C SER A 84 -7.71 -16.60 -6.61
N ALA A 85 -9.00 -16.88 -6.65
CA ALA A 85 -9.93 -16.67 -5.53
C ALA A 85 -9.46 -17.39 -4.25
N LYS A 86 -8.89 -18.60 -4.39
CA LYS A 86 -8.32 -19.33 -3.24
C LYS A 86 -7.16 -18.56 -2.59
N SER A 87 -6.29 -17.94 -3.40
CA SER A 87 -5.19 -17.14 -2.85
C SER A 87 -5.70 -15.85 -2.20
N ALA A 88 -6.76 -15.23 -2.72
CA ALA A 88 -7.38 -14.06 -2.11
C ALA A 88 -7.96 -14.40 -0.72
N LYS A 89 -8.68 -15.51 -0.59
CA LYS A 89 -9.16 -16.02 0.70
C LYS A 89 -8.02 -16.30 1.67
N TRP A 90 -6.97 -16.99 1.18
CA TRP A 90 -5.80 -17.27 2.02
C TRP A 90 -5.13 -15.99 2.52
N MET A 91 -5.01 -14.96 1.69
CA MET A 91 -4.44 -13.67 2.11
C MET A 91 -5.30 -13.03 3.21
N ASN A 92 -6.63 -13.11 3.08
CA ASN A 92 -7.57 -12.59 4.07
C ASN A 92 -7.42 -13.28 5.44
N ASP A 93 -7.22 -14.59 5.42
CA ASP A 93 -7.15 -15.42 6.64
C ASP A 93 -5.76 -15.37 7.30
N ASN A 94 -4.68 -15.15 6.53
CA ASN A 94 -3.32 -15.37 7.00
C ASN A 94 -2.42 -14.14 7.00
N LEU A 95 -2.73 -13.09 6.22
CA LEU A 95 -1.89 -11.91 6.17
C LEU A 95 -2.43 -10.82 7.10
N PHE A 96 -1.61 -10.46 8.08
CA PHE A 96 -1.96 -9.38 9.00
C PHE A 96 -2.28 -8.08 8.26
N GLY A 97 -3.48 -7.57 8.49
CA GLY A 97 -3.91 -6.29 7.96
C GLY A 97 -4.30 -6.29 6.49
N VAL A 98 -4.49 -7.46 5.90
CA VAL A 98 -5.14 -7.60 4.60
C VAL A 98 -6.64 -7.83 4.82
N ASP A 99 -7.45 -7.15 4.04
CA ASP A 99 -8.91 -7.28 4.03
C ASP A 99 -9.36 -7.27 2.57
N VAL A 100 -9.75 -8.44 2.07
CA VAL A 100 -10.22 -8.64 0.70
C VAL A 100 -11.74 -8.72 0.73
N PRO A 101 -12.47 -7.77 0.15
CA PRO A 101 -13.93 -7.79 0.10
C PRO A 101 -14.48 -9.07 -0.55
N ASP A 102 -15.57 -9.59 0.00
CA ASP A 102 -16.26 -10.78 -0.54
C ASP A 102 -16.65 -10.62 -2.00
N GLU A 103 -16.96 -9.40 -2.43
CA GLU A 103 -17.30 -9.08 -3.83
C GLU A 103 -16.13 -9.35 -4.77
N ILE A 104 -14.91 -9.02 -4.37
CA ILE A 104 -13.69 -9.33 -5.14
C ILE A 104 -13.49 -10.84 -5.21
N ILE A 105 -13.66 -11.54 -4.09
CA ILE A 105 -13.52 -13.00 -4.05
C ILE A 105 -14.55 -13.68 -4.97
N LYS A 106 -15.83 -13.28 -4.89
CA LYS A 106 -16.90 -13.79 -5.76
C LYS A 106 -16.64 -13.49 -7.24
N ARG A 107 -16.16 -12.28 -7.54
CA ARG A 107 -15.80 -11.87 -8.89
C ARG A 107 -14.70 -12.76 -9.47
N LEU A 108 -13.68 -13.08 -8.68
CA LEU A 108 -12.62 -14.02 -9.07
C LEU A 108 -13.15 -15.44 -9.26
N GLU A 109 -14.05 -15.94 -8.38
CA GLU A 109 -14.64 -17.27 -8.48
C GLU A 109 -15.46 -17.47 -9.77
N GLN A 110 -16.15 -16.42 -10.22
CA GLN A 110 -16.99 -16.44 -11.41
C GLN A 110 -16.21 -16.26 -12.72
N ALA A 111 -14.96 -15.82 -12.65
CA ALA A 111 -14.15 -15.55 -13.81
C ALA A 111 -13.65 -16.84 -14.47
N LYS A 112 -13.72 -16.91 -15.81
CA LYS A 112 -13.13 -18.01 -16.60
C LYS A 112 -11.59 -18.00 -16.49
N ASP A 113 -10.99 -16.81 -16.47
CA ASP A 113 -9.56 -16.60 -16.23
C ASP A 113 -9.40 -15.68 -15.01
N GLN A 114 -9.10 -16.30 -13.87
CA GLN A 114 -8.95 -15.58 -12.60
C GLN A 114 -7.72 -14.67 -12.56
N LYS A 115 -6.67 -14.97 -13.35
CA LYS A 115 -5.49 -14.14 -13.42
C LYS A 115 -5.77 -12.85 -14.19
N GLU A 116 -6.41 -12.96 -15.34
CA GLU A 116 -6.82 -11.80 -16.13
C GLU A 116 -7.84 -10.94 -15.37
N GLU A 117 -8.79 -11.56 -14.68
CA GLU A 117 -9.74 -10.83 -13.84
C GLU A 117 -9.06 -10.11 -12.67
N SER A 118 -8.08 -10.75 -12.05
CA SER A 118 -7.28 -10.12 -10.99
C SER A 118 -6.48 -8.91 -11.49
N LYS A 119 -5.94 -8.97 -12.71
CA LYS A 119 -5.28 -7.84 -13.37
C LYS A 119 -6.26 -6.67 -13.55
N LYS A 120 -7.46 -6.95 -14.06
CA LYS A 120 -8.52 -5.94 -14.22
C LYS A 120 -8.89 -5.28 -12.88
N ILE A 121 -9.08 -6.09 -11.83
CA ILE A 121 -9.35 -5.58 -10.49
C ILE A 121 -8.23 -4.62 -10.02
N CYS A 122 -6.97 -4.99 -10.24
CA CYS A 122 -5.86 -4.10 -9.90
C CYS A 122 -5.92 -2.78 -10.69
N LEU A 123 -6.16 -2.83 -11.99
CA LEU A 123 -6.25 -1.64 -12.85
C LEU A 123 -7.40 -0.71 -12.41
N GLU A 124 -8.57 -1.27 -12.10
CA GLU A 124 -9.71 -0.52 -11.59
C GLU A 124 -9.38 0.17 -10.24
N LEU A 125 -8.79 -0.58 -9.30
CA LEU A 125 -8.41 -0.03 -8.00
C LEU A 125 -7.32 1.03 -8.12
N ILE A 126 -6.36 0.88 -9.03
CA ILE A 126 -5.33 1.89 -9.31
C ILE A 126 -6.00 3.20 -9.73
N GLN A 127 -6.96 3.17 -10.66
CA GLN A 127 -7.66 4.37 -11.10
C GLN A 127 -8.44 5.02 -9.95
N ILE A 128 -9.15 4.24 -9.16
CA ILE A 128 -9.91 4.74 -8.00
C ILE A 128 -8.96 5.37 -6.97
N PHE A 129 -7.86 4.69 -6.63
CA PHE A 129 -6.91 5.16 -5.62
C PHE A 129 -6.19 6.44 -6.05
N HIS A 130 -5.96 6.61 -7.35
CA HIS A 130 -5.35 7.83 -7.90
C HIS A 130 -6.18 9.09 -7.62
N GLU A 131 -7.51 8.96 -7.58
CA GLU A 131 -8.43 10.06 -7.30
C GLU A 131 -8.53 10.37 -5.78
N ILE A 132 -8.05 9.48 -4.91
CA ILE A 132 -8.12 9.70 -3.46
C ILE A 132 -7.09 10.75 -3.03
N LYS A 133 -7.57 11.84 -2.44
CA LYS A 133 -6.71 12.91 -1.95
C LYS A 133 -5.65 12.39 -0.98
N GLY A 134 -4.38 12.67 -1.28
CA GLY A 134 -3.24 12.30 -0.44
C GLY A 134 -2.55 10.99 -0.85
N VAL A 135 -3.13 10.19 -1.71
CA VAL A 135 -2.43 9.08 -2.36
C VAL A 135 -1.43 9.67 -3.36
N LYS A 136 -0.16 9.28 -3.23
CA LYS A 136 0.93 9.78 -4.07
C LYS A 136 1.45 8.73 -5.06
N GLY A 137 0.96 7.51 -4.95
CA GLY A 137 1.32 6.43 -5.86
C GLY A 137 0.89 5.06 -5.32
N ILE A 138 1.19 4.04 -6.10
CA ILE A 138 0.86 2.65 -5.78
C ILE A 138 2.16 1.87 -5.55
N HIS A 139 2.20 1.09 -4.49
CA HIS A 139 3.23 0.11 -4.22
C HIS A 139 2.73 -1.26 -4.70
N LEU A 140 3.07 -1.63 -5.94
CA LEU A 140 2.69 -2.93 -6.48
C LEU A 140 3.53 -4.04 -5.86
N MET A 141 2.84 -5.01 -5.27
CA MET A 141 3.45 -6.15 -4.58
C MET A 141 2.98 -7.47 -5.19
N GLY A 142 3.87 -8.46 -5.27
CA GLY A 142 3.50 -9.81 -5.71
C GLY A 142 4.69 -10.75 -5.69
N TYR A 143 4.51 -11.90 -5.06
CA TYR A 143 5.53 -12.94 -5.07
C TYR A 143 5.43 -13.76 -6.36
N LYS A 144 6.51 -13.82 -7.13
CA LYS A 144 6.58 -14.49 -8.45
C LYS A 144 5.49 -14.02 -9.43
N LYS A 145 5.29 -12.69 -9.50
CA LYS A 145 4.25 -12.02 -10.29
C LYS A 145 4.83 -10.91 -11.17
N GLU A 146 6.13 -10.92 -11.40
CA GLU A 146 6.86 -9.84 -12.04
C GLU A 146 6.29 -9.49 -13.42
N GLU A 147 5.94 -10.51 -14.23
CA GLU A 147 5.36 -10.32 -15.58
C GLU A 147 4.01 -9.60 -15.51
N VAL A 148 3.09 -10.11 -14.69
CA VAL A 148 1.75 -9.52 -14.53
C VAL A 148 1.82 -8.11 -13.92
N ILE A 149 2.77 -7.87 -13.02
CA ILE A 149 3.01 -6.53 -12.46
C ILE A 149 3.50 -5.58 -13.56
N ALA A 150 4.41 -6.02 -14.42
CA ALA A 150 4.88 -5.22 -15.56
C ALA A 150 3.75 -4.87 -16.54
N GLU A 151 2.83 -5.80 -16.80
CA GLU A 151 1.63 -5.55 -17.59
C GLU A 151 0.73 -4.51 -16.92
N ILE A 152 0.45 -4.65 -15.61
CA ILE A 152 -0.36 -3.70 -14.84
C ILE A 152 0.25 -2.29 -14.92
N ILE A 153 1.56 -2.15 -14.74
CA ILE A 153 2.26 -0.86 -14.84
C ILE A 153 2.05 -0.26 -16.23
N LYS A 154 2.24 -1.05 -17.28
CA LYS A 154 2.10 -0.58 -18.66
C LYS A 154 0.67 -0.16 -19.00
N GLU A 155 -0.33 -0.92 -18.52
CA GLU A 155 -1.74 -0.71 -18.83
C GLU A 155 -2.39 0.36 -17.95
N SER A 156 -1.90 0.60 -16.74
CA SER A 156 -2.46 1.58 -15.81
C SER A 156 -2.40 3.02 -16.33
N LYS A 157 -1.46 3.32 -17.25
CA LYS A 157 -1.23 4.67 -17.84
C LYS A 157 -1.05 5.78 -16.79
N ILE A 158 -0.71 5.43 -15.58
CA ILE A 158 -0.38 6.38 -14.53
C ILE A 158 1.11 6.71 -14.68
N SER A 159 1.37 7.94 -15.09
CA SER A 159 2.71 8.53 -15.21
C SER A 159 2.99 9.43 -14.00
#